data_4d38f3f7c30fd292d3b6e8d96d8ac145
#
_entry.id   4d38f3f7c30fd292d3b6e8d96d8ac145
#
_cell.length_a   1.000
_cell.length_b   1.000
_cell.length_c   1.000
_cell.angle_alpha   90.00
_cell.angle_beta   90.00
_cell.angle_gamma   90.00
#
_symmetry.space_group_name_H-M   'P 1'
#
loop_
_entity.id
_entity.type
_entity.pdbx_description
1 polymer ?
#
loop_
_entity_poly.entity_id
_entity_poly.type
_entity_poly.pdbx_seq_one_letter_code
_entity_poly.pdbx_strand_id
1 'polypeptide(L)'
;AFALLPLDFKGELFTAYDVLRRRSGPAVRTLASGLFLITRTLADGLRLYLTALVLQVMFGWSLLPAVLALGVLTLVYTVVGGIRAVVWTDAIQFVVYMAGAAAAFVVLGGELDGGLGGLLTRADAADRLTVFDFGFDFANPYTFWAGLIGGAVLSLGSHGVDQLIVQRYLSARSLADARKALLWSGPLVLLQFAFFLLLGLGLAEFYAANAPATPFQKSDRVFAHFIVNHL
;
A
#
# COMPACT_ATOMS: atom_id res chain seq x y z
N ALA A 1 -14.30 1.75 12.68
CA ALA A 1 -15.34 0.69 12.62
C ALA A 1 -16.57 1.01 13.49
N PHE A 2 -16.42 1.44 14.74
CA PHE A 2 -17.54 1.59 15.66
C PHE A 2 -18.08 3.01 15.77
N ALA A 3 -17.29 4.04 15.47
CA ALA A 3 -17.67 5.43 15.55
C ALA A 3 -18.11 6.02 14.19
N LEU A 4 -17.28 5.90 13.15
CA LEU A 4 -17.52 6.54 11.86
C LEU A 4 -18.42 5.71 10.93
N LEU A 5 -18.17 4.42 10.75
CA LEU A 5 -18.99 3.57 9.87
C LEU A 5 -20.51 3.60 10.17
N PRO A 6 -20.98 3.60 11.44
CA PRO A 6 -22.41 3.74 11.70
C PRO A 6 -23.00 5.08 11.26
N LEU A 7 -22.20 6.14 11.22
CA LEU A 7 -22.65 7.45 10.73
C LEU A 7 -22.82 7.42 9.21
N ASP A 8 -21.93 6.74 8.50
CA ASP A 8 -21.99 6.61 7.06
C ASP A 8 -23.15 5.72 6.59
N PHE A 9 -23.52 4.69 7.39
CA PHE A 9 -24.65 3.80 7.11
C PHE A 9 -26.03 4.32 7.60
N LYS A 10 -26.08 5.31 8.50
CA LYS A 10 -27.34 5.85 9.05
C LYS A 10 -28.05 6.86 8.15
N GLY A 11 -27.49 7.26 7.04
CA GLY A 11 -28.09 8.19 6.10
C GLY A 11 -27.91 7.71 4.65
N GLU A 12 -28.73 8.20 3.74
CA GLU A 12 -28.48 8.09 2.31
C GLU A 12 -27.29 8.99 1.93
N LEU A 13 -26.08 8.60 2.39
CA LEU A 13 -24.85 9.31 2.11
C LEU A 13 -24.19 8.69 0.89
N PHE A 14 -24.07 9.45 -0.17
CA PHE A 14 -23.35 9.04 -1.38
C PHE A 14 -21.84 9.29 -1.26
N THR A 15 -21.46 10.22 -0.38
CA THR A 15 -20.06 10.60 -0.18
C THR A 15 -19.77 10.89 1.31
N ALA A 16 -18.53 10.66 1.74
CA ALA A 16 -18.08 11.05 3.08
C ALA A 16 -18.28 12.56 3.34
N TYR A 17 -18.27 13.38 2.29
CA TYR A 17 -18.42 14.84 2.38
C TYR A 17 -19.88 15.29 2.54
N ASP A 18 -20.87 14.42 2.38
CA ASP A 18 -22.26 14.76 2.65
C ASP A 18 -22.52 15.00 4.15
N VAL A 19 -21.70 14.38 5.02
CA VAL A 19 -21.69 14.69 6.45
C VAL A 19 -21.27 16.13 6.70
N LEU A 20 -20.24 16.62 5.99
CA LEU A 20 -19.77 18.01 6.10
C LEU A 20 -20.82 18.99 5.61
N ARG A 21 -21.53 18.67 4.52
CA ARG A 21 -22.64 19.49 4.02
C ARG A 21 -23.71 19.69 5.08
N ARG A 22 -24.10 18.62 5.77
CA ARG A 22 -25.16 18.66 6.79
C ARG A 22 -24.76 19.45 8.04
N ARG A 23 -23.45 19.41 8.41
CA ARG A 23 -22.95 20.07 9.64
C ARG A 23 -22.40 21.47 9.41
N SER A 24 -21.71 21.70 8.30
CA SER A 24 -20.90 22.90 8.07
C SER A 24 -21.30 23.66 6.78
N GLY A 25 -22.31 23.18 6.07
CA GLY A 25 -22.83 23.83 4.88
C GLY A 25 -22.13 23.45 3.56
N PRO A 26 -22.67 23.92 2.43
CA PRO A 26 -22.22 23.52 1.09
C PRO A 26 -20.81 24.02 0.74
N ALA A 27 -20.41 25.17 1.23
CA ALA A 27 -19.07 25.74 0.94
C ALA A 27 -17.95 24.85 1.50
N VAL A 28 -18.09 24.36 2.73
CA VAL A 28 -17.10 23.47 3.36
C VAL A 28 -17.03 22.13 2.64
N ARG A 29 -18.18 21.58 2.22
CA ARG A 29 -18.20 20.36 1.37
C ARG A 29 -17.43 20.57 0.07
N THR A 30 -17.70 21.65 -0.65
CA THR A 30 -17.06 21.93 -1.94
C THR A 30 -15.55 22.11 -1.79
N LEU A 31 -15.11 22.85 -0.76
CA LEU A 31 -13.69 23.02 -0.47
C LEU A 31 -13.02 21.69 -0.14
N ALA A 32 -13.60 20.89 0.74
CA ALA A 32 -13.05 19.58 1.12
C ALA A 32 -12.99 18.61 -0.07
N SER A 33 -14.04 18.59 -0.92
CA SER A 33 -14.06 17.76 -2.12
C SER A 33 -13.02 18.22 -3.15
N GLY A 34 -12.83 19.53 -3.32
CA GLY A 34 -11.81 20.10 -4.21
C GLY A 34 -10.39 19.76 -3.74
N LEU A 35 -10.10 19.94 -2.45
CA LEU A 35 -8.81 19.55 -1.86
C LEU A 35 -8.55 18.05 -2.02
N PHE A 36 -9.56 17.21 -1.77
CA PHE A 36 -9.44 15.78 -1.98
C PHE A 36 -9.10 15.43 -3.42
N LEU A 37 -9.79 16.00 -4.39
CA LEU A 37 -9.54 15.74 -5.81
C LEU A 37 -8.11 16.12 -6.21
N ILE A 38 -7.62 17.28 -5.77
CA ILE A 38 -6.25 17.73 -6.06
C ILE A 38 -5.23 16.77 -5.45
N THR A 39 -5.33 16.51 -4.14
CA THR A 39 -4.37 15.64 -3.44
C THR A 39 -4.42 14.21 -3.98
N ARG A 40 -5.60 13.73 -4.33
CA ARG A 40 -5.78 12.40 -4.89
C ARG A 40 -5.19 12.28 -6.29
N THR A 41 -5.42 13.25 -7.16
CA THR A 41 -4.84 13.27 -8.51
C THR A 41 -3.31 13.25 -8.46
N LEU A 42 -2.71 14.03 -7.56
CA LEU A 42 -1.26 14.03 -7.35
C LEU A 42 -0.75 12.66 -6.84
N ALA A 43 -1.45 12.07 -5.87
CA ALA A 43 -1.08 10.76 -5.32
C ALA A 43 -1.21 9.63 -6.35
N ASP A 44 -2.27 9.64 -7.16
CA ASP A 44 -2.48 8.62 -8.21
C ASP A 44 -1.50 8.82 -9.38
N GLY A 45 -1.16 10.08 -9.72
CA GLY A 45 -0.09 10.39 -10.67
C GLY A 45 1.27 9.82 -10.23
N LEU A 46 1.62 9.95 -8.94
CA LEU A 46 2.83 9.37 -8.38
C LEU A 46 2.81 7.82 -8.46
N ARG A 47 1.68 7.19 -8.17
CA ARG A 47 1.54 5.73 -8.28
C ARG A 47 1.72 5.23 -9.71
N LEU A 48 1.09 5.90 -10.68
CA LEU A 48 1.28 5.59 -12.11
C LEU A 48 2.74 5.71 -12.52
N TYR A 49 3.42 6.78 -12.08
CA TYR A 49 4.84 6.98 -12.33
C TYR A 49 5.69 5.83 -11.76
N LEU A 50 5.48 5.44 -10.49
CA LEU A 50 6.22 4.35 -9.86
C LEU A 50 5.98 3.01 -10.57
N THR A 51 4.75 2.73 -11.00
CA THR A 51 4.43 1.53 -11.78
C THR A 51 5.08 1.56 -13.16
N ALA A 52 5.12 2.73 -13.82
CA ALA A 52 5.77 2.90 -15.11
C ALA A 52 7.29 2.67 -15.04
N LEU A 53 7.95 3.00 -13.91
CA LEU A 53 9.37 2.66 -13.70
C LEU A 53 9.62 1.15 -13.73
N VAL A 54 8.69 0.34 -13.21
CA VAL A 54 8.78 -1.12 -13.28
C VAL A 54 8.71 -1.59 -14.74
N LEU A 55 7.77 -1.05 -15.54
CA LEU A 55 7.69 -1.36 -16.97
C LEU A 55 8.94 -0.94 -17.76
N GLN A 56 9.59 0.17 -17.37
CA GLN A 56 10.89 0.55 -17.94
C GLN A 56 11.96 -0.51 -17.68
N VAL A 57 12.02 -1.04 -16.44
CA VAL A 57 13.02 -2.05 -16.08
C VAL A 57 12.75 -3.37 -16.81
N MET A 58 11.47 -3.79 -16.89
CA MET A 58 11.09 -5.08 -17.47
C MET A 58 11.11 -5.11 -18.99
N PHE A 59 10.63 -4.06 -19.65
CA PHE A 59 10.39 -4.04 -21.10
C PHE A 59 11.24 -3.01 -21.86
N GLY A 60 12.05 -2.22 -21.16
CA GLY A 60 12.82 -1.15 -21.79
C GLY A 60 11.99 -0.01 -22.34
N TRP A 61 10.72 0.12 -21.96
CA TRP A 61 9.85 1.18 -22.46
C TRP A 61 10.29 2.55 -21.96
N SER A 62 10.08 3.58 -22.77
CA SER A 62 10.23 4.94 -22.28
C SER A 62 9.08 5.31 -21.33
N LEU A 63 9.31 6.27 -20.43
CA LEU A 63 8.40 6.58 -19.34
C LEU A 63 6.99 7.00 -19.82
N LEU A 64 6.92 7.88 -20.83
CA LEU A 64 5.65 8.43 -21.29
C LEU A 64 4.71 7.37 -21.88
N PRO A 65 5.13 6.49 -22.82
CA PRO A 65 4.30 5.37 -23.28
C PRO A 65 3.88 4.43 -22.16
N ALA A 66 4.75 4.14 -21.19
CA ALA A 66 4.40 3.28 -20.05
C ALA A 66 3.28 3.89 -19.18
N VAL A 67 3.39 5.18 -18.84
CA VAL A 67 2.36 5.90 -18.09
C VAL A 67 1.04 5.97 -18.87
N LEU A 68 1.10 6.28 -20.17
CA LEU A 68 -0.11 6.36 -21.00
C LEU A 68 -0.80 4.99 -21.14
N ALA A 69 -0.05 3.93 -21.38
CA ALA A 69 -0.61 2.58 -21.46
C ALA A 69 -1.30 2.16 -20.15
N LEU A 70 -0.65 2.35 -19.00
CA LEU A 70 -1.24 2.07 -17.69
C LEU A 70 -2.49 2.92 -17.43
N GLY A 71 -2.42 4.22 -17.72
CA GLY A 71 -3.52 5.16 -17.51
C GLY A 71 -4.74 4.80 -18.37
N VAL A 72 -4.54 4.53 -19.65
CA VAL A 72 -5.62 4.14 -20.58
C VAL A 72 -6.24 2.81 -20.16
N LEU A 73 -5.45 1.78 -19.88
CA LEU A 73 -5.95 0.48 -19.42
C LEU A 73 -6.77 0.62 -18.14
N THR A 74 -6.26 1.37 -17.16
CA THR A 74 -6.95 1.62 -15.89
C THR A 74 -8.27 2.36 -16.12
N LEU A 75 -8.26 3.38 -16.95
CA LEU A 75 -9.46 4.16 -17.29
C LEU A 75 -10.52 3.29 -17.95
N VAL A 76 -10.14 2.48 -18.95
CA VAL A 76 -11.06 1.62 -19.69
C VAL A 76 -11.77 0.65 -18.76
N TYR A 77 -11.06 -0.14 -17.97
CA TYR A 77 -11.73 -1.12 -17.11
C TYR A 77 -12.54 -0.47 -15.97
N THR A 78 -12.10 0.69 -15.49
CA THR A 78 -12.82 1.43 -14.42
C THR A 78 -14.12 2.03 -14.95
N VAL A 79 -14.09 2.64 -16.15
CA VAL A 79 -15.30 3.25 -16.75
C VAL A 79 -16.31 2.19 -17.15
N VAL A 80 -15.86 1.10 -17.76
CA VAL A 80 -16.75 0.01 -18.25
C VAL A 80 -17.30 -0.82 -17.08
N GLY A 81 -16.48 -1.14 -16.11
CA GLY A 81 -16.85 -2.09 -15.05
C GLY A 81 -17.27 -1.47 -13.72
N GLY A 82 -17.06 -0.15 -13.55
CA GLY A 82 -17.41 0.57 -12.31
C GLY A 82 -16.75 0.02 -11.06
N ILE A 83 -17.33 0.32 -9.89
CA ILE A 83 -16.77 -0.09 -8.59
C ILE A 83 -16.63 -1.61 -8.42
N ARG A 84 -17.52 -2.39 -9.04
CA ARG A 84 -17.48 -3.84 -8.95
C ARG A 84 -16.23 -4.42 -9.65
N ALA A 85 -15.91 -3.90 -10.83
CA ALA A 85 -14.70 -4.31 -11.54
C ALA A 85 -13.44 -3.92 -10.76
N VAL A 86 -13.41 -2.72 -10.18
CA VAL A 86 -12.28 -2.25 -9.35
C VAL A 86 -12.05 -3.21 -8.18
N VAL A 87 -13.09 -3.57 -7.42
CA VAL A 87 -12.96 -4.47 -6.26
C VAL A 87 -12.44 -5.86 -6.68
N TRP A 88 -12.94 -6.41 -7.79
CA TRP A 88 -12.45 -7.71 -8.29
C TRP A 88 -11.02 -7.63 -8.81
N THR A 89 -10.69 -6.56 -9.53
CA THR A 89 -9.32 -6.34 -10.02
C THR A 89 -8.34 -6.19 -8.85
N ASP A 90 -8.70 -5.42 -7.81
CA ASP A 90 -7.89 -5.29 -6.59
C ASP A 90 -7.67 -6.66 -5.91
N ALA A 91 -8.71 -7.51 -5.83
CA ALA A 91 -8.59 -8.83 -5.23
C ALA A 91 -7.65 -9.75 -6.04
N ILE A 92 -7.78 -9.75 -7.38
CA ILE A 92 -6.89 -10.53 -8.26
C ILE A 92 -5.45 -10.01 -8.14
N GLN A 93 -5.26 -8.70 -8.19
CA GLN A 93 -3.94 -8.08 -8.02
C GLN A 93 -3.32 -8.44 -6.68
N PHE A 94 -4.10 -8.46 -5.60
CA PHE A 94 -3.63 -8.90 -4.28
C PHE A 94 -3.06 -10.32 -4.34
N VAL A 95 -3.79 -11.26 -4.93
CA VAL A 95 -3.32 -12.66 -5.07
C VAL A 95 -2.05 -12.73 -5.92
N VAL A 96 -2.02 -12.02 -7.05
CA VAL A 96 -0.88 -12.05 -7.97
C VAL A 96 0.38 -11.47 -7.32
N TYR A 97 0.31 -10.31 -6.68
CA TYR A 97 1.51 -9.74 -6.08
C TYR A 97 1.97 -10.52 -4.84
N MET A 98 1.05 -11.11 -4.05
CA MET A 98 1.42 -11.98 -2.94
C MET A 98 2.08 -13.27 -3.42
N ALA A 99 1.57 -13.87 -4.50
CA ALA A 99 2.20 -15.05 -5.11
C ALA A 99 3.59 -14.73 -5.66
N GLY A 100 3.74 -13.59 -6.36
CA GLY A 100 5.04 -13.12 -6.85
C GLY A 100 6.04 -12.84 -5.71
N ALA A 101 5.58 -12.20 -4.64
CA ALA A 101 6.42 -11.95 -3.46
C ALA A 101 6.80 -13.25 -2.74
N ALA A 102 5.89 -14.23 -2.65
CA ALA A 102 6.17 -15.54 -2.09
C ALA A 102 7.20 -16.31 -2.95
N ALA A 103 7.05 -16.29 -4.27
CA ALA A 103 8.03 -16.89 -5.17
C ALA A 103 9.41 -16.24 -5.01
N ALA A 104 9.47 -14.91 -5.00
CA ALA A 104 10.71 -14.17 -4.76
C ALA A 104 11.36 -14.54 -3.41
N PHE A 105 10.56 -14.69 -2.36
CA PHE A 105 11.04 -15.05 -1.03
C PHE A 105 11.62 -16.48 -0.99
N VAL A 106 11.00 -17.43 -1.71
CA VAL A 106 11.51 -18.80 -1.83
C VAL A 106 12.83 -18.84 -2.59
N VAL A 107 12.91 -18.17 -3.75
CA VAL A 107 14.14 -18.08 -4.55
C VAL A 107 15.25 -17.41 -3.73
N LEU A 108 14.95 -16.28 -3.11
CA LEU A 108 15.89 -15.56 -2.26
C LEU A 108 16.43 -16.43 -1.12
N GLY A 109 15.56 -17.24 -0.48
CA GLY A 109 15.94 -18.17 0.57
C GLY A 109 16.91 -19.25 0.09
N GLY A 110 16.85 -19.63 -1.17
CA GLY A 110 17.82 -20.56 -1.82
C GLY A 110 19.15 -19.92 -2.16
N GLU A 111 19.17 -18.64 -2.46
CA GLU A 111 20.37 -17.87 -2.86
C GLU A 111 21.16 -17.33 -1.65
N LEU A 112 20.58 -17.30 -0.47
CA LEU A 112 21.23 -16.77 0.73
C LEU A 112 22.03 -17.86 1.46
N ASP A 113 23.26 -17.54 1.86
CA ASP A 113 24.11 -18.40 2.70
C ASP A 113 23.41 -18.76 4.02
N GLY A 114 23.19 -20.05 4.26
CA GLY A 114 22.42 -20.54 5.40
C GLY A 114 20.91 -20.32 5.29
N GLY A 115 20.42 -19.97 4.11
CA GLY A 115 19.00 -19.78 3.82
C GLY A 115 18.34 -18.71 4.69
N LEU A 116 17.03 -18.86 4.93
CA LEU A 116 16.28 -17.95 5.79
C LEU A 116 16.75 -17.96 7.26
N GLY A 117 17.27 -19.09 7.75
CA GLY A 117 17.83 -19.16 9.10
C GLY A 117 19.08 -18.31 9.23
N GLY A 118 19.99 -18.38 8.25
CA GLY A 118 21.18 -17.53 8.20
C GLY A 118 20.84 -16.05 8.08
N LEU A 119 19.82 -15.70 7.29
CA LEU A 119 19.32 -14.32 7.19
C LEU A 119 18.88 -13.79 8.57
N LEU A 120 18.02 -14.53 9.27
CA LEU A 120 17.51 -14.10 10.59
C LEU A 120 18.64 -13.94 11.60
N THR A 121 19.61 -14.86 11.62
CA THR A 121 20.76 -14.78 12.54
C THR A 121 21.62 -13.55 12.26
N ARG A 122 21.90 -13.24 10.99
CA ARG A 122 22.66 -12.03 10.62
C ARG A 122 21.87 -10.74 10.89
N ALA A 123 20.58 -10.76 10.66
CA ALA A 123 19.71 -9.62 10.91
C ALA A 123 19.62 -9.32 12.42
N ASP A 124 19.55 -10.36 13.25
CA ASP A 124 19.56 -10.23 14.73
C ASP A 124 20.92 -9.68 15.21
N ALA A 125 22.02 -10.25 14.71
CA ALA A 125 23.37 -9.77 15.02
C ALA A 125 23.62 -8.29 14.61
N ALA A 126 22.90 -7.81 13.61
CA ALA A 126 22.93 -6.42 13.13
C ALA A 126 21.86 -5.52 13.77
N ASP A 127 21.15 -5.98 14.79
CA ASP A 127 20.05 -5.29 15.49
C ASP A 127 18.92 -4.80 14.53
N ARG A 128 18.69 -5.57 13.45
CA ARG A 128 17.66 -5.24 12.44
C ARG A 128 16.31 -5.90 12.70
N LEU A 129 16.20 -6.73 13.74
CA LEU A 129 14.97 -7.43 14.13
C LEU A 129 14.27 -6.79 15.33
N THR A 130 14.71 -5.63 15.76
CA THR A 130 14.04 -4.88 16.84
C THR A 130 12.69 -4.37 16.35
N VAL A 131 11.61 -5.08 16.73
CA VAL A 131 10.23 -4.78 16.30
C VAL A 131 9.60 -3.70 17.18
N PHE A 132 9.92 -3.67 18.46
CA PHE A 132 9.33 -2.76 19.43
C PHE A 132 10.42 -1.95 20.15
N ASP A 133 10.47 -0.66 19.86
CA ASP A 133 11.20 0.33 20.63
C ASP A 133 10.20 1.11 21.50
N PHE A 134 10.20 0.85 22.81
CA PHE A 134 9.34 1.54 23.77
C PHE A 134 9.98 2.84 24.32
N GLY A 135 11.12 3.24 23.78
CA GLY A 135 11.75 4.51 24.10
C GLY A 135 10.80 5.68 23.85
N PHE A 136 10.81 6.67 24.74
CA PHE A 136 10.00 7.88 24.62
C PHE A 136 10.88 9.00 24.07
N ASP A 137 11.05 9.01 22.75
CA ASP A 137 11.83 10.02 22.03
C ASP A 137 10.99 10.65 20.92
N PHE A 138 10.73 11.95 21.04
CA PHE A 138 9.95 12.71 20.04
C PHE A 138 10.72 12.95 18.71
N ALA A 139 12.04 12.84 18.73
CA ALA A 139 12.87 12.99 17.54
C ALA A 139 12.95 11.70 16.71
N ASN A 140 12.68 10.53 17.34
CA ASN A 140 12.70 9.24 16.68
C ASN A 140 11.28 8.82 16.21
N PRO A 141 10.99 8.82 14.89
CA PRO A 141 9.67 8.41 14.36
C PRO A 141 9.42 6.91 14.43
N TYR A 142 10.43 6.09 14.75
CA TYR A 142 10.35 4.61 14.75
C TYR A 142 10.10 4.02 16.13
N THR A 143 9.66 4.80 17.10
CA THR A 143 9.26 4.28 18.41
C THR A 143 7.84 3.70 18.37
N PHE A 144 7.53 2.77 19.28
CA PHE A 144 6.17 2.21 19.44
C PHE A 144 5.11 3.29 19.62
N TRP A 145 5.41 4.34 20.41
CA TRP A 145 4.48 5.42 20.70
C TRP A 145 4.21 6.31 19.48
N ALA A 146 5.25 6.64 18.72
CA ALA A 146 5.12 7.37 17.46
C ALA A 146 4.31 6.57 16.44
N GLY A 147 4.57 5.27 16.32
CA GLY A 147 3.81 4.35 15.46
C GLY A 147 2.34 4.24 15.88
N LEU A 148 2.07 4.11 17.17
CA LEU A 148 0.70 3.99 17.68
C LEU A 148 -0.13 5.27 17.43
N ILE A 149 0.41 6.43 17.83
CA ILE A 149 -0.31 7.70 17.69
C ILE A 149 -0.38 8.12 16.23
N GLY A 150 0.76 8.13 15.53
CA GLY A 150 0.81 8.48 14.10
C GLY A 150 0.00 7.53 13.24
N GLY A 151 0.07 6.22 13.49
CA GLY A 151 -0.73 5.20 12.82
C GLY A 151 -2.22 5.35 13.08
N ALA A 152 -2.63 5.71 14.31
CA ALA A 152 -4.03 5.98 14.62
C ALA A 152 -4.56 7.21 13.86
N VAL A 153 -3.80 8.31 13.81
CA VAL A 153 -4.18 9.52 13.07
C VAL A 153 -4.23 9.23 11.56
N LEU A 154 -3.22 8.54 11.02
CA LEU A 154 -3.19 8.14 9.60
C LEU A 154 -4.37 7.23 9.26
N SER A 155 -4.69 6.27 10.13
CA SER A 155 -5.83 5.37 9.95
C SER A 155 -7.18 6.11 10.00
N LEU A 156 -7.34 7.10 10.88
CA LEU A 156 -8.53 7.95 10.88
C LEU A 156 -8.64 8.75 9.58
N GLY A 157 -7.55 9.30 9.07
CA GLY A 157 -7.52 10.00 7.79
C GLY A 157 -7.89 9.09 6.62
N SER A 158 -7.24 7.95 6.49
CA SER A 158 -7.44 7.04 5.36
C SER A 158 -8.79 6.31 5.42
N HIS A 159 -9.17 5.72 6.56
CA HIS A 159 -10.37 4.88 6.68
C HIS A 159 -11.63 5.65 7.09
N GLY A 160 -11.49 6.88 7.57
CA GLY A 160 -12.61 7.67 8.05
C GLY A 160 -13.03 8.79 7.10
N VAL A 161 -12.13 9.30 6.27
CA VAL A 161 -12.37 10.53 5.48
C VAL A 161 -12.00 10.35 4.00
N ASP A 162 -11.15 9.40 3.65
CA ASP A 162 -10.82 9.13 2.25
C ASP A 162 -12.04 8.57 1.50
N GLN A 163 -12.54 9.34 0.53
CA GLN A 163 -13.75 8.99 -0.21
C GLN A 163 -13.65 7.63 -0.92
N LEU A 164 -12.49 7.28 -1.48
CA LEU A 164 -12.35 6.02 -2.21
C LEU A 164 -12.41 4.80 -1.28
N ILE A 165 -11.87 4.93 -0.07
CA ILE A 165 -11.92 3.86 0.93
C ILE A 165 -13.31 3.78 1.54
N VAL A 166 -13.92 4.91 1.91
CA VAL A 166 -15.29 4.96 2.45
C VAL A 166 -16.29 4.37 1.45
N GLN A 167 -16.19 4.72 0.17
CA GLN A 167 -17.06 4.19 -0.88
C GLN A 167 -17.00 2.66 -1.00
N ARG A 168 -15.83 2.05 -0.78
CA ARG A 168 -15.68 0.59 -0.75
C ARG A 168 -16.45 -0.03 0.42
N TYR A 169 -16.42 0.58 1.60
CA TYR A 169 -17.23 0.11 2.75
C TYR A 169 -18.73 0.29 2.52
N LEU A 170 -19.13 1.42 1.91
CA LEU A 170 -20.54 1.66 1.56
C LEU A 170 -21.06 0.68 0.51
N SER A 171 -20.21 0.07 -0.29
CA SER A 171 -20.59 -0.99 -1.23
C SER A 171 -20.82 -2.37 -0.59
N ALA A 172 -20.54 -2.52 0.71
CA ALA A 172 -20.81 -3.75 1.46
C ALA A 172 -22.32 -3.97 1.65
N ARG A 173 -22.73 -5.24 1.76
CA ARG A 173 -24.14 -5.62 1.91
C ARG A 173 -24.77 -5.15 3.21
N SER A 174 -23.97 -5.03 4.26
CA SER A 174 -24.43 -4.61 5.59
C SER A 174 -23.34 -3.88 6.37
N LEU A 175 -23.75 -3.11 7.39
CA LEU A 175 -22.82 -2.50 8.33
C LEU A 175 -21.98 -3.54 9.06
N ALA A 176 -22.53 -4.73 9.32
CA ALA A 176 -21.79 -5.82 9.97
C ALA A 176 -20.66 -6.34 9.07
N ASP A 177 -20.90 -6.49 7.76
CA ASP A 177 -19.91 -6.93 6.80
C ASP A 177 -18.82 -5.86 6.61
N ALA A 178 -19.19 -4.59 6.51
CA ALA A 178 -18.26 -3.47 6.47
C ALA A 178 -17.35 -3.42 7.70
N ARG A 179 -17.90 -3.64 8.90
CA ARG A 179 -17.12 -3.73 10.15
C ARG A 179 -16.16 -4.90 10.16
N LYS A 180 -16.62 -6.09 9.75
CA LYS A 180 -15.75 -7.27 9.64
C LYS A 180 -14.62 -7.03 8.68
N ALA A 181 -14.89 -6.50 7.48
CA ALA A 181 -13.87 -6.17 6.49
C ALA A 181 -12.81 -5.22 7.06
N LEU A 182 -13.24 -4.14 7.73
CA LEU A 182 -12.32 -3.17 8.32
C LEU A 182 -11.51 -3.77 9.48
N LEU A 183 -12.10 -4.60 10.32
CA LEU A 183 -11.38 -5.24 11.44
C LEU A 183 -10.37 -6.28 10.95
N TRP A 184 -10.71 -7.07 9.92
CA TRP A 184 -9.79 -8.05 9.34
C TRP A 184 -8.69 -7.40 8.49
N SER A 185 -8.92 -6.23 7.93
CA SER A 185 -7.90 -5.53 7.15
C SER A 185 -6.65 -5.19 7.99
N GLY A 186 -6.81 -4.84 9.27
CA GLY A 186 -5.69 -4.51 10.15
C GLY A 186 -4.67 -5.64 10.31
N PRO A 187 -5.06 -6.83 10.80
CA PRO A 187 -4.16 -7.99 10.91
C PRO A 187 -3.57 -8.42 9.55
N LEU A 188 -4.37 -8.41 8.48
CA LEU A 188 -3.89 -8.77 7.14
C LEU A 188 -2.82 -7.80 6.64
N VAL A 189 -3.04 -6.50 6.80
CA VAL A 189 -2.06 -5.47 6.45
C VAL A 189 -0.80 -5.61 7.29
N LEU A 190 -0.91 -5.86 8.60
CA LEU A 190 0.25 -6.09 9.47
C LEU A 190 1.09 -7.28 8.99
N LEU A 191 0.46 -8.42 8.71
CA LEU A 191 1.14 -9.62 8.20
C LEU A 191 1.80 -9.36 6.85
N GLN A 192 1.11 -8.65 5.97
CA GLN A 192 1.65 -8.26 4.67
C GLN A 192 2.89 -7.36 4.82
N PHE A 193 2.84 -6.33 5.67
CA PHE A 193 3.99 -5.46 5.92
C PHE A 193 5.16 -6.25 6.52
N ALA A 194 4.91 -7.10 7.52
CA ALA A 194 5.96 -7.96 8.11
C ALA A 194 6.63 -8.84 7.06
N PHE A 195 5.84 -9.45 6.17
CA PHE A 195 6.34 -10.27 5.07
C PHE A 195 7.20 -9.48 4.08
N PHE A 196 6.74 -8.29 3.65
CA PHE A 196 7.52 -7.45 2.73
C PHE A 196 8.77 -6.84 3.38
N LEU A 197 8.76 -6.57 4.68
CA LEU A 197 9.96 -6.15 5.41
C LEU A 197 11.00 -7.27 5.46
N LEU A 198 10.59 -8.52 5.72
CA LEU A 198 11.48 -9.68 5.67
C LEU A 198 12.05 -9.90 4.25
N LEU A 199 11.22 -9.75 3.24
CA LEU A 199 11.67 -9.82 1.83
C LEU A 199 12.68 -8.72 1.52
N GLY A 200 12.42 -7.49 1.97
CA GLY A 200 13.33 -6.36 1.82
C GLY A 200 14.68 -6.57 2.53
N LEU A 201 14.64 -7.15 3.72
CA LEU A 201 15.85 -7.52 4.47
C LEU A 201 16.67 -8.57 3.71
N GLY A 202 16.01 -9.61 3.17
CA GLY A 202 16.66 -10.63 2.35
C GLY A 202 17.29 -10.06 1.08
N LEU A 203 16.60 -9.14 0.39
CA LEU A 203 17.14 -8.45 -0.78
C LEU A 203 18.37 -7.59 -0.43
N ALA A 204 18.37 -6.93 0.71
CA ALA A 204 19.51 -6.15 1.17
C ALA A 204 20.75 -7.04 1.39
N GLU A 205 20.59 -8.20 2.04
CA GLU A 205 21.66 -9.17 2.24
C GLU A 205 22.13 -9.78 0.91
N PHE A 206 21.20 -10.16 0.04
CA PHE A 206 21.52 -10.72 -1.27
C PHE A 206 22.37 -9.75 -2.10
N TYR A 207 21.97 -8.49 -2.22
CA TYR A 207 22.73 -7.50 -2.99
C TYR A 207 23.98 -6.96 -2.27
N ALA A 208 24.10 -7.15 -0.97
CA ALA A 208 25.36 -6.93 -0.26
C ALA A 208 26.44 -7.96 -0.68
N ALA A 209 26.03 -9.21 -0.91
CA ALA A 209 26.90 -10.29 -1.39
C ALA A 209 27.06 -10.30 -2.92
N ASN A 210 26.01 -9.93 -3.66
CA ASN A 210 25.91 -10.00 -5.12
C ASN A 210 25.68 -8.59 -5.70
N ALA A 211 26.66 -7.71 -5.56
CA ALA A 211 26.53 -6.34 -6.06
C ALA A 211 26.29 -6.31 -7.57
N PRO A 212 25.27 -5.58 -8.06
CA PRO A 212 25.00 -5.46 -9.49
C PRO A 212 26.13 -4.70 -10.18
N ALA A 213 26.35 -4.99 -11.47
CA ALA A 213 27.39 -4.35 -12.28
C ALA A 213 27.27 -2.81 -12.31
N THR A 214 26.04 -2.30 -12.22
CA THR A 214 25.75 -0.87 -12.08
C THR A 214 24.98 -0.63 -10.78
N PRO A 215 25.47 0.24 -9.88
CA PRO A 215 24.77 0.56 -8.64
C PRO A 215 23.37 1.05 -8.89
N PHE A 216 22.44 0.67 -8.02
CA PHE A 216 21.06 1.18 -8.10
C PHE A 216 21.03 2.68 -7.82
N GLN A 217 20.53 3.45 -8.78
CA GLN A 217 20.32 4.90 -8.61
C GLN A 217 19.20 5.22 -7.62
N LYS A 218 18.22 4.30 -7.49
CA LYS A 218 17.05 4.41 -6.61
C LYS A 218 16.71 3.03 -6.03
N SER A 219 16.35 2.98 -4.76
CA SER A 219 15.92 1.77 -4.05
C SER A 219 14.69 1.10 -4.69
N ASP A 220 13.81 1.89 -5.32
CA ASP A 220 12.59 1.39 -5.97
C ASP A 220 12.85 0.40 -7.12
N ARG A 221 14.08 0.35 -7.63
CA ARG A 221 14.47 -0.57 -8.70
C ARG A 221 14.98 -1.93 -8.21
N VAL A 222 15.31 -2.06 -6.94
CA VAL A 222 15.94 -3.25 -6.37
C VAL A 222 15.09 -4.50 -6.57
N PHE A 223 13.84 -4.45 -6.15
CA PHE A 223 12.92 -5.58 -6.26
C PHE A 223 12.56 -5.92 -7.71
N ALA A 224 12.31 -4.91 -8.54
CA ALA A 224 12.05 -5.13 -9.97
C ALA A 224 13.25 -5.79 -10.68
N HIS A 225 14.48 -5.36 -10.34
CA HIS A 225 15.69 -5.97 -10.86
C HIS A 225 15.84 -7.44 -10.42
N PHE A 226 15.51 -7.74 -9.15
CA PHE A 226 15.55 -9.12 -8.67
C PHE A 226 14.55 -10.01 -9.41
N ILE A 227 13.33 -9.55 -9.61
CA ILE A 227 12.30 -10.29 -10.36
C ILE A 227 12.76 -10.59 -11.79
N VAL A 228 13.35 -9.62 -12.47
CA VAL A 228 13.74 -9.77 -13.89
C VAL A 228 14.95 -10.70 -14.08
N ASN A 229 15.88 -10.71 -13.12
CA ASN A 229 17.17 -11.40 -13.31
C ASN A 229 17.31 -12.70 -12.51
N HIS A 230 16.46 -12.94 -11.50
CA HIS A 230 16.59 -14.09 -10.60
C HIS A 230 15.29 -14.90 -10.42
N LEU A 231 14.14 -14.41 -10.89
CA LEU A 231 12.87 -15.12 -10.88
C LEU A 231 12.48 -15.64 -12.27
#